data_1e9992384a6af595e2a10af358e30231
#
_entry.id   1e9992384a6af595e2a10af358e30231
#
_cell.length_a   1.000
_cell.length_b   1.000
_cell.length_c   1.000
_cell.angle_alpha   90.00
_cell.angle_beta   90.00
_cell.angle_gamma   90.00
#
_symmetry.space_group_name_H-M   'P 1'
#
loop_
_entity.id
_entity.type
_entity.pdbx_description
1 polymer ?
#
loop_
_entity_poly.entity_id
_entity_poly.type
_entity_poly.pdbx_seq_one_letter_code
_entity_poly.pdbx_strand_id
1 'polypeptide(L)'
;MANGDIPPPFPSPPAGPGATAKATELGMRPMQARAFDKRGEQFLLIKSPPASGKSRALMFIALDKLTNQGVKKAIVCVPERSIGASFASEPLSKHGFWADWVVAPQWNLCNTPGADDPKVAKSKVKAVGEFLAGEERVLVCTHATFRFAFDELGVEAFDNRLVAIDEFHHVSADAGNRLGAQLAQLIGRDKAHIVAMTGSYFRGDAIPVLAPEDEAKFETVTYTYYEQLNGYEHLKVLDIGYSFYTGPYTDKISALLDPKVKTIVHIPSVNSRESLKDKHREAEDIMQHLGEWEGVDPVTGFHLIRTADGGVIRVADLVDDDPVKRDRVVSALKSPQGRADKEFVDV
;
A
#
# COMPACT_ATOMS: atom_id res chain seq x y z
N MET A 1 33.19 22.31 -20.55
CA MET A 1 31.81 21.90 -20.25
C MET A 1 31.61 22.11 -18.77
N ALA A 2 30.73 23.03 -18.42
CA ALA A 2 30.58 23.53 -17.06
C ALA A 2 30.02 22.44 -16.15
N ASN A 3 30.67 22.19 -15.02
CA ASN A 3 30.10 21.46 -13.89
C ASN A 3 28.85 22.21 -13.46
N GLY A 4 27.66 21.64 -13.75
CA GLY A 4 26.41 22.18 -13.22
C GLY A 4 26.39 21.97 -11.72
N ASP A 5 26.49 23.05 -10.98
CA ASP A 5 26.30 23.08 -9.55
C ASP A 5 24.93 22.46 -9.21
N ILE A 6 24.95 21.35 -8.49
CA ILE A 6 23.76 20.77 -7.90
C ILE A 6 23.25 21.81 -6.89
N PRO A 7 22.01 22.32 -7.04
CA PRO A 7 21.49 23.25 -6.04
C PRO A 7 21.53 22.57 -4.67
N PRO A 8 21.86 23.31 -3.60
CA PRO A 8 21.88 22.74 -2.25
C PRO A 8 20.50 22.13 -1.92
N PRO A 9 20.47 21.01 -1.20
CA PRO A 9 19.21 20.42 -0.79
C PRO A 9 18.38 21.47 -0.03
N PHE A 10 17.07 21.50 -0.28
CA PHE A 10 16.17 22.35 0.50
C PHE A 10 16.46 22.13 1.99
N PRO A 11 16.56 23.17 2.80
CA PRO A 11 16.81 23.01 4.22
C PRO A 11 15.72 22.10 4.79
N SER A 12 16.13 20.98 5.37
CA SER A 12 15.24 20.09 6.10
C SER A 12 14.57 20.93 7.20
N PRO A 13 13.24 20.90 7.33
CA PRO A 13 12.61 21.57 8.46
C PRO A 13 13.24 21.04 9.74
N PRO A 14 13.55 21.93 10.72
CA PRO A 14 14.15 21.50 11.97
C PRO A 14 13.26 20.42 12.58
N ALA A 15 13.85 19.28 12.92
CA ALA A 15 13.17 18.25 13.68
C ALA A 15 12.75 18.90 15.01
N GLY A 16 11.48 19.27 15.12
CA GLY A 16 10.90 19.70 16.38
C GLY A 16 11.09 18.60 17.41
N PRO A 17 11.17 18.92 18.70
CA PRO A 17 11.24 17.91 19.75
C PRO A 17 10.04 16.98 19.56
N GLY A 18 10.32 15.71 19.23
CA GLY A 18 9.34 14.70 18.86
C GLY A 18 8.33 14.49 20.00
N ALA A 19 7.27 15.26 19.94
CA ALA A 19 6.07 14.88 20.66
C ALA A 19 5.47 13.73 19.84
N THR A 20 5.51 12.53 20.39
CA THR A 20 4.62 11.44 19.95
C THR A 20 3.25 12.08 19.77
N ALA A 21 2.71 12.08 18.58
CA ALA A 21 1.33 12.49 18.41
C ALA A 21 0.52 11.52 19.26
N LYS A 22 0.13 11.97 20.45
CA LYS A 22 -0.60 11.13 21.41
C LYS A 22 -1.84 10.64 20.70
N ALA A 23 -1.98 9.31 20.65
CA ALA A 23 -3.24 8.74 20.22
C ALA A 23 -4.37 9.37 21.05
N THR A 24 -5.52 9.58 20.43
CA THR A 24 -6.73 10.01 21.16
C THR A 24 -7.11 8.95 22.20
N GLU A 25 -8.06 9.24 23.08
CA GLU A 25 -8.61 8.27 24.03
C GLU A 25 -9.14 7.00 23.33
N LEU A 26 -9.55 7.13 22.06
CA LEU A 26 -10.00 6.02 21.21
C LEU A 26 -8.83 5.28 20.52
N GLY A 27 -7.58 5.60 20.83
CA GLY A 27 -6.40 4.97 20.25
C GLY A 27 -6.09 5.40 18.82
N MET A 28 -6.63 6.54 18.35
CA MET A 28 -6.46 7.04 16.98
C MET A 28 -5.28 7.99 16.87
N ARG A 29 -4.48 7.82 15.82
CA ARG A 29 -3.48 8.81 15.40
C ARG A 29 -4.17 10.04 14.81
N PRO A 30 -3.49 11.21 14.67
CA PRO A 30 -4.11 12.45 14.19
C PRO A 30 -4.84 12.31 12.84
N MET A 31 -4.25 11.61 11.87
CA MET A 31 -4.90 11.34 10.58
C MET A 31 -6.19 10.52 10.75
N GLN A 32 -6.11 9.48 11.60
CA GLN A 32 -7.25 8.58 11.85
C GLN A 32 -8.39 9.32 12.56
N ALA A 33 -8.08 10.15 13.54
CA ALA A 33 -9.07 10.98 14.24
C ALA A 33 -9.74 11.96 13.27
N ARG A 34 -8.96 12.67 12.45
CA ARG A 34 -9.49 13.58 11.41
C ARG A 34 -10.43 12.87 10.44
N ALA A 35 -10.07 11.66 10.00
CA ALA A 35 -10.92 10.87 9.12
C ALA A 35 -12.17 10.36 9.85
N PHE A 36 -12.04 9.96 11.11
CA PHE A 36 -13.14 9.49 11.93
C PHE A 36 -14.16 10.59 12.27
N ASP A 37 -13.74 11.85 12.38
CA ASP A 37 -14.63 13.00 12.57
C ASP A 37 -15.62 13.16 11.39
N LYS A 38 -15.22 12.68 10.21
CA LYS A 38 -16.04 12.67 8.99
C LYS A 38 -16.80 11.35 8.75
N ARG A 39 -16.83 10.45 9.73
CA ARG A 39 -17.44 9.10 9.59
C ARG A 39 -18.94 9.11 9.23
N GLY A 40 -19.63 10.21 9.51
CA GLY A 40 -21.04 10.37 9.15
C GLY A 40 -21.30 10.52 7.66
N GLU A 41 -20.29 10.96 6.89
CA GLU A 41 -20.46 11.22 5.47
C GLU A 41 -20.72 9.93 4.70
N GLN A 42 -21.66 9.97 3.76
CA GLN A 42 -22.00 8.83 2.92
C GLN A 42 -20.87 8.51 1.94
N PHE A 43 -20.25 9.54 1.36
CA PHE A 43 -19.11 9.43 0.48
C PHE A 43 -17.92 10.16 1.09
N LEU A 44 -16.86 9.43 1.42
CA LEU A 44 -15.68 9.95 2.08
C LEU A 44 -14.41 9.56 1.30
N LEU A 45 -13.59 10.56 0.99
CA LEU A 45 -12.29 10.36 0.33
C LEU A 45 -11.14 10.73 1.28
N ILE A 46 -10.28 9.77 1.58
CA ILE A 46 -9.11 9.94 2.45
C ILE A 46 -7.85 9.97 1.60
N LYS A 47 -7.25 11.15 1.47
CA LYS A 47 -5.97 11.40 0.79
C LYS A 47 -4.87 11.47 1.85
N SER A 48 -4.07 10.41 1.99
CA SER A 48 -3.07 10.34 3.04
C SER A 48 -1.88 9.46 2.63
N PRO A 49 -0.64 9.81 2.97
CA PRO A 49 0.55 9.07 2.55
C PRO A 49 0.52 7.59 2.94
N PRO A 50 1.34 6.75 2.30
CA PRO A 50 1.61 5.40 2.78
C PRO A 50 2.02 5.39 4.26
N ALA A 51 1.74 4.31 4.97
CA ALA A 51 2.04 4.13 6.41
C ALA A 51 1.39 5.14 7.38
N SER A 52 0.52 6.04 6.92
CA SER A 52 -0.24 6.97 7.78
C SER A 52 -1.27 6.29 8.68
N GLY A 53 -1.62 5.02 8.39
CA GLY A 53 -2.60 4.23 9.12
C GLY A 53 -4.01 4.28 8.51
N LYS A 54 -4.13 4.45 7.19
CA LYS A 54 -5.40 4.47 6.45
C LYS A 54 -6.27 3.24 6.71
N SER A 55 -5.68 2.04 6.68
CA SER A 55 -6.44 0.79 6.89
C SER A 55 -7.14 0.78 8.25
N ARG A 56 -6.44 1.19 9.32
CA ARG A 56 -7.04 1.30 10.65
C ARG A 56 -8.07 2.43 10.74
N ALA A 57 -7.87 3.57 10.05
CA ALA A 57 -8.89 4.62 9.95
C ALA A 57 -10.18 4.09 9.34
N LEU A 58 -10.07 3.29 8.27
CA LEU A 58 -11.22 2.63 7.67
C LEU A 58 -11.92 1.69 8.66
N MET A 59 -11.18 0.88 9.42
CA MET A 59 -11.77 -0.02 10.42
C MET A 59 -12.61 0.74 11.44
N PHE A 60 -12.12 1.85 11.98
CA PHE A 60 -12.87 2.72 12.90
C PHE A 60 -14.15 3.26 12.25
N ILE A 61 -14.05 3.79 11.04
CA ILE A 61 -15.20 4.35 10.30
C ILE A 61 -16.21 3.27 9.96
N ALA A 62 -15.75 2.12 9.48
CA ALA A 62 -16.62 1.00 9.12
C ALA A 62 -17.39 0.46 10.34
N LEU A 63 -16.72 0.30 11.48
CA LEU A 63 -17.38 -0.14 12.72
C LEU A 63 -18.45 0.84 13.16
N ASP A 64 -18.21 2.14 13.08
CA ASP A 64 -19.22 3.15 13.41
C ASP A 64 -20.41 3.10 12.43
N LYS A 65 -20.14 3.02 11.12
CA LYS A 65 -21.19 2.88 10.11
C LYS A 65 -22.05 1.63 10.32
N LEU A 66 -21.39 0.51 10.59
CA LEU A 66 -22.06 -0.76 10.87
C LEU A 66 -22.91 -0.75 12.15
N THR A 67 -22.54 0.02 13.17
CA THR A 67 -23.19 0.01 14.47
C THR A 67 -24.20 1.13 14.63
N ASN A 68 -23.86 2.34 14.14
CA ASN A 68 -24.60 3.56 14.47
C ASN A 68 -25.34 4.17 13.27
N GLN A 69 -25.01 3.76 12.02
CA GLN A 69 -25.54 4.43 10.82
C GLN A 69 -26.43 3.51 9.95
N GLY A 70 -26.83 2.35 10.46
CA GLY A 70 -27.74 1.44 9.74
C GLY A 70 -27.13 0.70 8.56
N VAL A 71 -25.81 0.84 8.32
CA VAL A 71 -25.08 0.08 7.31
C VAL A 71 -25.04 -1.39 7.72
N LYS A 72 -25.46 -2.27 6.83
CA LYS A 72 -25.61 -3.69 7.18
C LYS A 72 -24.29 -4.47 7.08
N LYS A 73 -23.47 -4.16 6.07
CA LYS A 73 -22.22 -4.89 5.76
C LYS A 73 -21.17 -3.95 5.22
N ALA A 74 -19.91 -4.29 5.45
CA ALA A 74 -18.75 -3.60 4.90
C ALA A 74 -17.98 -4.53 3.94
N ILE A 75 -17.70 -4.06 2.75
CA ILE A 75 -16.90 -4.74 1.73
C ILE A 75 -15.66 -3.92 1.52
N VAL A 76 -14.50 -4.46 1.86
CA VAL A 76 -13.20 -3.81 1.66
C VAL A 76 -12.57 -4.35 0.39
N CYS A 77 -12.32 -3.47 -0.56
CA CYS A 77 -11.75 -3.78 -1.86
C CYS A 77 -10.30 -3.28 -1.92
N VAL A 78 -9.36 -4.19 -2.15
CA VAL A 78 -7.93 -3.90 -2.26
C VAL A 78 -7.42 -4.17 -3.67
N PRO A 79 -6.37 -3.48 -4.15
CA PRO A 79 -5.86 -3.70 -5.50
C PRO A 79 -5.28 -5.11 -5.67
N GLU A 80 -4.56 -5.60 -4.67
CA GLU A 80 -3.84 -6.86 -4.71
C GLU A 80 -4.08 -7.71 -3.45
N ARG A 81 -3.89 -9.02 -3.59
CA ARG A 81 -4.10 -9.98 -2.50
C ARG A 81 -3.19 -9.73 -1.29
N SER A 82 -1.94 -9.36 -1.53
CA SER A 82 -0.96 -9.05 -0.50
C SER A 82 -1.41 -7.96 0.47
N ILE A 83 -2.19 -6.99 -0.01
CA ILE A 83 -2.72 -5.87 0.79
C ILE A 83 -3.90 -6.33 1.68
N GLY A 84 -4.58 -7.42 1.32
CA GLY A 84 -5.69 -7.97 2.10
C GLY A 84 -5.32 -8.32 3.55
N ALA A 85 -4.05 -8.62 3.81
CA ALA A 85 -3.54 -8.87 5.16
C ALA A 85 -3.62 -7.62 6.07
N SER A 86 -3.56 -6.41 5.51
CA SER A 86 -3.70 -5.15 6.25
C SER A 86 -5.10 -4.93 6.83
N PHE A 87 -6.07 -5.74 6.41
CA PHE A 87 -7.45 -5.71 6.87
C PHE A 87 -7.86 -6.98 7.62
N ALA A 88 -6.90 -7.78 8.08
CA ALA A 88 -7.16 -8.89 8.99
C ALA A 88 -7.76 -8.39 10.32
N SER A 89 -8.32 -9.31 11.11
CA SER A 89 -8.89 -8.99 12.41
C SER A 89 -7.88 -8.26 13.31
N GLU A 90 -8.33 -7.18 13.95
CA GLU A 90 -7.50 -6.34 14.80
C GLU A 90 -8.23 -5.99 16.11
N PRO A 91 -7.58 -6.21 17.28
CA PRO A 91 -8.17 -5.94 18.60
C PRO A 91 -8.07 -4.45 18.94
N LEU A 92 -8.90 -3.62 18.31
CA LEU A 92 -8.90 -2.17 18.48
C LEU A 92 -9.29 -1.74 19.89
N SER A 93 -10.09 -2.56 20.59
CA SER A 93 -10.51 -2.30 21.97
C SER A 93 -9.33 -2.26 22.94
N LYS A 94 -8.24 -2.98 22.66
CA LYS A 94 -6.99 -2.89 23.45
C LYS A 94 -6.34 -1.50 23.42
N HIS A 95 -6.73 -0.67 22.46
CA HIS A 95 -6.22 0.68 22.27
C HIS A 95 -7.22 1.78 22.60
N GLY A 96 -8.36 1.43 23.22
CA GLY A 96 -9.38 2.37 23.68
C GLY A 96 -10.58 2.51 22.75
N PHE A 97 -10.64 1.81 21.63
CA PHE A 97 -11.84 1.81 20.79
C PHE A 97 -12.94 0.91 21.41
N TRP A 98 -14.19 1.17 21.10
CA TRP A 98 -15.34 0.49 21.72
C TRP A 98 -15.65 -0.89 21.11
N ALA A 99 -15.02 -1.27 20.01
CA ALA A 99 -15.21 -2.56 19.35
C ALA A 99 -13.94 -3.02 18.63
N ASP A 100 -13.85 -4.33 18.40
CA ASP A 100 -12.79 -4.95 17.61
C ASP A 100 -13.19 -5.06 16.15
N TRP A 101 -12.22 -4.94 15.27
CA TRP A 101 -12.38 -5.26 13.87
C TRP A 101 -12.24 -6.78 13.68
N VAL A 102 -13.30 -7.43 13.23
CA VAL A 102 -13.35 -8.89 13.07
C VAL A 102 -13.67 -9.25 11.65
N VAL A 103 -12.77 -10.01 11.02
CA VAL A 103 -12.96 -10.62 9.69
C VAL A 103 -12.81 -12.12 9.84
N ALA A 104 -13.89 -12.85 9.67
CA ALA A 104 -13.81 -14.30 9.70
C ALA A 104 -12.94 -14.81 8.53
N PRO A 105 -12.09 -15.83 8.75
CA PRO A 105 -11.10 -16.25 7.76
C PRO A 105 -11.66 -16.55 6.37
N GLN A 106 -12.85 -17.13 6.28
CA GLN A 106 -13.53 -17.42 5.02
C GLN A 106 -13.99 -16.17 4.26
N TRP A 107 -14.12 -15.04 4.93
CA TRP A 107 -14.52 -13.76 4.33
C TRP A 107 -13.35 -12.83 4.02
N ASN A 108 -12.11 -13.26 4.24
CA ASN A 108 -10.95 -12.64 3.63
C ASN A 108 -10.58 -13.40 2.34
N LEU A 109 -11.22 -13.04 1.24
CA LEU A 109 -11.05 -13.71 -0.05
C LEU A 109 -9.66 -13.46 -0.68
N CYS A 110 -8.84 -12.61 -0.09
CA CYS A 110 -7.46 -12.40 -0.50
C CYS A 110 -6.54 -13.55 -0.08
N ASN A 111 -6.89 -14.28 0.99
CA ASN A 111 -6.08 -15.36 1.53
C ASN A 111 -6.32 -16.73 0.86
N THR A 112 -7.25 -16.80 -0.11
CA THR A 112 -7.58 -18.06 -0.79
C THR A 112 -6.45 -18.46 -1.75
N PRO A 113 -5.84 -19.66 -1.62
CA PRO A 113 -4.85 -20.17 -2.58
C PRO A 113 -5.41 -20.31 -3.99
N GLY A 114 -4.54 -20.27 -5.01
CA GLY A 114 -4.91 -20.58 -6.39
C GLY A 114 -5.79 -19.51 -7.06
N ALA A 115 -5.57 -18.25 -6.77
CA ALA A 115 -6.39 -17.12 -7.28
C ALA A 115 -6.47 -17.01 -8.80
N ASP A 116 -5.52 -17.58 -9.52
CA ASP A 116 -5.45 -17.54 -10.99
C ASP A 116 -6.23 -18.68 -11.66
N ASP A 117 -6.74 -19.63 -10.87
CA ASP A 117 -7.63 -20.68 -11.40
C ASP A 117 -9.03 -20.08 -11.68
N PRO A 118 -9.57 -20.21 -12.92
CA PRO A 118 -10.91 -19.75 -13.26
C PRO A 118 -12.02 -20.31 -12.38
N LYS A 119 -11.86 -21.53 -11.84
CA LYS A 119 -12.82 -22.14 -10.90
C LYS A 119 -12.80 -21.42 -9.55
N VAL A 120 -11.61 -21.05 -9.07
CA VAL A 120 -11.43 -20.29 -7.82
C VAL A 120 -11.99 -18.87 -7.97
N ALA A 121 -11.79 -18.23 -9.13
CA ALA A 121 -12.35 -16.91 -9.42
C ALA A 121 -13.89 -16.92 -9.35
N LYS A 122 -14.56 -17.90 -9.97
CA LYS A 122 -16.02 -18.08 -9.89
C LYS A 122 -16.48 -18.37 -8.47
N SER A 123 -15.75 -19.17 -7.71
CA SER A 123 -16.03 -19.44 -6.30
C SER A 123 -15.99 -18.17 -5.45
N LYS A 124 -15.06 -17.23 -5.71
CA LYS A 124 -14.99 -15.96 -4.99
C LYS A 124 -16.18 -15.03 -5.27
N VAL A 125 -16.65 -14.97 -6.51
CA VAL A 125 -17.84 -14.18 -6.86
C VAL A 125 -19.07 -14.74 -6.15
N LYS A 126 -19.24 -16.07 -6.17
CA LYS A 126 -20.30 -16.74 -5.41
C LYS A 126 -20.21 -16.46 -3.91
N ALA A 127 -18.99 -16.48 -3.35
CA ALA A 127 -18.76 -16.15 -1.94
C ALA A 127 -19.18 -14.72 -1.58
N VAL A 128 -19.05 -13.74 -2.47
CA VAL A 128 -19.58 -12.38 -2.25
C VAL A 128 -21.11 -12.42 -2.12
N GLY A 129 -21.80 -13.15 -3.00
CA GLY A 129 -23.25 -13.33 -2.92
C GLY A 129 -23.70 -14.01 -1.62
N GLU A 130 -23.00 -15.08 -1.21
CA GLU A 130 -23.25 -15.79 0.06
C GLU A 130 -22.98 -14.87 1.27
N PHE A 131 -21.92 -14.08 1.24
CA PHE A 131 -21.65 -13.07 2.26
C PHE A 131 -22.79 -12.04 2.36
N LEU A 132 -23.26 -11.52 1.24
CA LEU A 132 -24.34 -10.52 1.22
C LEU A 132 -25.65 -11.08 1.79
N ALA A 133 -25.93 -12.37 1.59
CA ALA A 133 -27.10 -13.06 2.11
C ALA A 133 -26.94 -13.56 3.57
N GLY A 134 -25.70 -13.79 4.03
CA GLY A 134 -25.37 -14.30 5.36
C GLY A 134 -25.46 -13.27 6.47
N GLU A 135 -24.93 -13.61 7.65
CA GLU A 135 -24.99 -12.76 8.85
C GLU A 135 -23.68 -11.98 9.09
N GLU A 136 -22.58 -12.43 8.53
CA GLU A 136 -21.27 -11.81 8.71
C GLU A 136 -21.25 -10.37 8.18
N ARG A 137 -20.51 -9.51 8.85
CA ARG A 137 -20.60 -8.06 8.62
C ARG A 137 -19.47 -7.49 7.80
N VAL A 138 -18.34 -8.19 7.69
CA VAL A 138 -17.13 -7.68 7.00
C VAL A 138 -16.60 -8.71 6.02
N LEU A 139 -16.33 -8.26 4.79
CA LEU A 139 -15.68 -9.02 3.72
C LEU A 139 -14.48 -8.22 3.18
N VAL A 140 -13.38 -8.92 2.91
CA VAL A 140 -12.21 -8.36 2.23
C VAL A 140 -12.01 -9.08 0.91
N CYS A 141 -11.89 -8.35 -0.18
CA CYS A 141 -11.68 -8.93 -1.51
C CYS A 141 -10.80 -8.02 -2.39
N THR A 142 -10.38 -8.52 -3.53
CA THR A 142 -9.66 -7.67 -4.51
C THR A 142 -10.62 -6.84 -5.35
N HIS A 143 -10.13 -5.73 -5.93
CA HIS A 143 -10.87 -4.94 -6.92
C HIS A 143 -11.43 -5.81 -8.06
N ALA A 144 -10.66 -6.81 -8.51
CA ALA A 144 -11.10 -7.75 -9.55
C ALA A 144 -12.30 -8.58 -9.07
N THR A 145 -12.24 -9.16 -7.86
CA THR A 145 -13.36 -9.93 -7.31
C THR A 145 -14.61 -9.07 -7.15
N PHE A 146 -14.47 -7.84 -6.65
CA PHE A 146 -15.59 -6.91 -6.51
C PHE A 146 -16.24 -6.60 -7.87
N ARG A 147 -15.43 -6.28 -8.90
CA ARG A 147 -15.96 -5.98 -10.24
C ARG A 147 -16.80 -7.11 -10.80
N PHE A 148 -16.31 -8.35 -10.72
CA PHE A 148 -17.07 -9.51 -11.23
C PHE A 148 -18.32 -9.77 -10.40
N ALA A 149 -18.26 -9.64 -9.09
CA ALA A 149 -19.43 -9.78 -8.22
C ALA A 149 -20.47 -8.68 -8.48
N PHE A 150 -20.05 -7.46 -8.72
CA PHE A 150 -20.94 -6.35 -9.05
C PHE A 150 -21.71 -6.60 -10.36
N ASP A 151 -21.01 -7.08 -11.40
CA ASP A 151 -21.63 -7.38 -12.69
C ASP A 151 -22.65 -8.56 -12.59
N GLU A 152 -22.39 -9.53 -11.71
CA GLU A 152 -23.27 -10.69 -11.54
C GLU A 152 -24.46 -10.38 -10.64
N LEU A 153 -24.27 -9.62 -9.58
CA LEU A 153 -25.27 -9.38 -8.53
C LEU A 153 -26.12 -8.12 -8.78
N GLY A 154 -25.61 -7.19 -9.60
CA GLY A 154 -26.24 -5.90 -9.85
C GLY A 154 -26.03 -4.88 -8.74
N VAL A 155 -26.29 -3.62 -9.07
CA VAL A 155 -26.03 -2.47 -8.17
C VAL A 155 -26.90 -2.49 -6.92
N GLU A 156 -28.11 -3.05 -7.00
CA GLU A 156 -29.07 -3.14 -5.90
C GLU A 156 -28.56 -4.01 -4.74
N ALA A 157 -27.73 -5.00 -5.04
CA ALA A 157 -27.12 -5.87 -4.02
C ALA A 157 -26.26 -5.10 -3.02
N PHE A 158 -25.86 -3.90 -3.34
CA PHE A 158 -24.98 -3.05 -2.53
C PHE A 158 -25.72 -1.94 -1.78
N ASP A 159 -27.05 -1.85 -1.87
CA ASP A 159 -27.87 -0.91 -1.12
C ASP A 159 -27.69 -1.09 0.40
N ASN A 160 -27.51 0.00 1.13
CA ASN A 160 -27.23 0.02 2.57
C ASN A 160 -25.97 -0.80 2.97
N ARG A 161 -24.96 -0.83 2.10
CA ARG A 161 -23.64 -1.42 2.36
C ARG A 161 -22.58 -0.33 2.31
N LEU A 162 -21.48 -0.58 3.02
CA LEU A 162 -20.25 0.17 2.85
C LEU A 162 -19.38 -0.53 1.81
N VAL A 163 -19.02 0.17 0.76
CA VAL A 163 -17.97 -0.22 -0.20
C VAL A 163 -16.75 0.64 0.07
N ALA A 164 -15.72 0.01 0.60
CA ALA A 164 -14.46 0.68 0.90
C ALA A 164 -13.40 0.32 -0.15
N ILE A 165 -12.79 1.32 -0.78
CA ILE A 165 -11.82 1.12 -1.86
C ILE A 165 -10.46 1.61 -1.40
N ASP A 166 -9.53 0.70 -1.22
CA ASP A 166 -8.12 1.03 -0.97
C ASP A 166 -7.37 1.27 -2.28
N GLU A 167 -6.34 2.10 -2.24
CA GLU A 167 -5.58 2.57 -3.40
C GLU A 167 -6.48 3.08 -4.54
N PHE A 168 -7.34 4.02 -4.18
CA PHE A 168 -8.41 4.57 -5.02
C PHE A 168 -7.90 5.17 -6.34
N HIS A 169 -6.62 5.54 -6.45
CA HIS A 169 -6.01 6.00 -7.69
C HIS A 169 -5.97 4.95 -8.82
N HIS A 170 -6.23 3.67 -8.53
CA HIS A 170 -6.44 2.64 -9.55
C HIS A 170 -7.82 2.74 -10.23
N VAL A 171 -8.74 3.52 -9.67
CA VAL A 171 -10.00 3.87 -10.30
C VAL A 171 -9.78 4.98 -11.33
N SER A 172 -10.60 5.06 -12.35
CA SER A 172 -10.52 6.09 -13.39
C SER A 172 -11.91 6.39 -13.94
N ALA A 173 -12.15 7.63 -14.27
CA ALA A 173 -13.35 8.08 -14.99
C ALA A 173 -13.33 7.68 -16.49
N ASP A 174 -12.25 7.05 -16.97
CA ASP A 174 -12.18 6.51 -18.33
C ASP A 174 -13.28 5.46 -18.56
N ALA A 175 -13.95 5.52 -19.70
CA ALA A 175 -15.01 4.60 -20.10
C ALA A 175 -14.53 3.13 -20.14
N GLY A 176 -13.22 2.88 -20.32
CA GLY A 176 -12.59 1.56 -20.25
C GLY A 176 -12.38 1.02 -18.82
N ASN A 177 -12.48 1.87 -17.81
CA ASN A 177 -12.30 1.47 -16.41
C ASN A 177 -13.60 0.96 -15.79
N ARG A 178 -13.78 -0.36 -15.76
CA ARG A 178 -14.99 -1.01 -15.24
C ARG A 178 -15.27 -0.65 -13.77
N LEU A 179 -14.25 -0.54 -12.92
CA LEU A 179 -14.44 -0.19 -11.51
C LEU A 179 -14.94 1.24 -11.37
N GLY A 180 -14.43 2.18 -12.18
CA GLY A 180 -14.92 3.55 -12.23
C GLY A 180 -16.39 3.63 -12.63
N ALA A 181 -16.78 2.90 -13.69
CA ALA A 181 -18.17 2.85 -14.14
C ALA A 181 -19.12 2.23 -13.09
N GLN A 182 -18.68 1.21 -12.37
CA GLN A 182 -19.46 0.59 -11.29
C GLN A 182 -19.62 1.52 -10.08
N LEU A 183 -18.58 2.27 -9.72
CA LEU A 183 -18.66 3.27 -8.67
C LEU A 183 -19.58 4.42 -9.05
N ALA A 184 -19.54 4.89 -10.30
CA ALA A 184 -20.50 5.90 -10.79
C ALA A 184 -21.96 5.42 -10.65
N GLN A 185 -22.24 4.13 -10.89
CA GLN A 185 -23.58 3.56 -10.66
C GLN A 185 -23.96 3.57 -9.17
N LEU A 186 -23.04 3.21 -8.26
CA LEU A 186 -23.29 3.26 -6.82
C LEU A 186 -23.54 4.70 -6.34
N ILE A 187 -22.74 5.64 -6.81
CA ILE A 187 -22.86 7.07 -6.49
C ILE A 187 -24.17 7.65 -7.05
N GLY A 188 -24.51 7.31 -8.29
CA GLY A 188 -25.75 7.75 -8.94
C GLY A 188 -27.01 7.17 -8.28
N ARG A 189 -26.93 5.93 -7.76
CA ARG A 189 -28.02 5.30 -7.03
C ARG A 189 -28.24 5.86 -5.63
N ASP A 190 -27.20 6.42 -5.03
CA ASP A 190 -27.25 7.13 -3.74
C ASP A 190 -27.78 6.30 -2.55
N LYS A 191 -27.52 4.98 -2.55
CA LYS A 191 -27.96 4.05 -1.48
C LYS A 191 -26.84 3.27 -0.81
N ALA A 192 -25.62 3.36 -1.32
CA ALA A 192 -24.43 2.77 -0.73
C ALA A 192 -23.61 3.83 -0.02
N HIS A 193 -22.85 3.45 1.01
CA HIS A 193 -21.79 4.28 1.54
C HIS A 193 -20.48 3.94 0.84
N ILE A 194 -19.66 4.94 0.53
CA ILE A 194 -18.35 4.74 -0.10
C ILE A 194 -17.28 5.42 0.73
N VAL A 195 -16.24 4.66 1.13
CA VAL A 195 -15.03 5.21 1.72
C VAL A 195 -13.87 4.87 0.81
N ALA A 196 -13.32 5.87 0.15
CA ALA A 196 -12.20 5.77 -0.76
C ALA A 196 -10.90 6.21 -0.07
N MET A 197 -9.82 5.46 -0.25
CA MET A 197 -8.53 5.78 0.36
C MET A 197 -7.43 5.72 -0.68
N THR A 198 -6.51 6.68 -0.62
CA THR A 198 -5.35 6.68 -1.52
C THR A 198 -4.13 7.36 -0.91
N GLY A 199 -2.95 6.84 -1.25
CA GLY A 199 -1.66 7.47 -0.96
C GLY A 199 -1.34 8.61 -1.92
N SER A 200 -1.82 8.51 -3.15
CA SER A 200 -1.68 9.53 -4.19
C SER A 200 -2.98 9.65 -4.97
N TYR A 201 -3.59 10.80 -4.95
CA TYR A 201 -4.78 11.07 -5.78
C TYR A 201 -4.43 11.49 -7.21
N PHE A 202 -3.15 11.66 -7.47
CA PHE A 202 -2.62 12.04 -8.77
C PHE A 202 -2.09 10.80 -9.49
N ARG A 203 -2.63 10.52 -10.68
CA ARG A 203 -2.29 9.34 -11.48
C ARG A 203 -1.10 9.56 -12.42
N GLY A 204 -0.74 10.82 -12.67
CA GLY A 204 0.29 11.18 -13.65
C GLY A 204 -0.21 11.23 -15.09
N ASP A 205 -1.48 10.92 -15.34
CA ASP A 205 -2.17 11.11 -16.63
C ASP A 205 -3.22 12.24 -16.54
N ALA A 206 -3.81 12.61 -17.68
CA ALA A 206 -4.80 13.66 -17.76
C ALA A 206 -6.23 13.20 -17.38
N ILE A 207 -6.41 11.93 -17.05
CA ILE A 207 -7.72 11.35 -16.77
C ILE A 207 -8.02 11.47 -15.27
N PRO A 208 -9.13 12.10 -14.86
CA PRO A 208 -9.48 12.20 -13.45
C PRO A 208 -9.87 10.82 -12.87
N VAL A 209 -9.71 10.67 -11.56
CA VAL A 209 -10.11 9.44 -10.84
C VAL A 209 -11.63 9.28 -10.85
N LEU A 210 -12.35 10.36 -10.62
CA LEU A 210 -13.83 10.45 -10.73
C LEU A 210 -14.23 11.55 -11.70
N ALA A 211 -15.42 11.45 -12.26
CA ALA A 211 -16.06 12.58 -12.92
C ALA A 211 -16.25 13.74 -11.92
N PRO A 212 -16.09 15.00 -12.33
CA PRO A 212 -16.18 16.15 -11.40
C PRO A 212 -17.48 16.21 -10.60
N GLU A 213 -18.60 15.83 -11.19
CA GLU A 213 -19.91 15.77 -10.55
C GLU A 213 -20.00 14.67 -9.47
N ASP A 214 -19.29 13.57 -9.63
CA ASP A 214 -19.22 12.51 -8.65
C ASP A 214 -18.20 12.83 -7.55
N GLU A 215 -17.06 13.44 -7.91
CA GLU A 215 -16.08 13.89 -6.92
C GLU A 215 -16.64 14.95 -5.97
N ALA A 216 -17.50 15.83 -6.49
CA ALA A 216 -18.16 16.87 -5.69
C ALA A 216 -19.09 16.33 -4.59
N LYS A 217 -19.49 15.05 -4.66
CA LYS A 217 -20.28 14.38 -3.62
C LYS A 217 -19.43 13.88 -2.45
N PHE A 218 -18.12 13.78 -2.62
CA PHE A 218 -17.24 13.27 -1.58
C PHE A 218 -16.79 14.39 -0.64
N GLU A 219 -16.96 14.15 0.66
CA GLU A 219 -16.18 14.87 1.66
C GLU A 219 -14.74 14.36 1.63
N THR A 220 -13.78 15.29 1.56
CA THR A 220 -12.35 14.93 1.42
C THR A 220 -11.57 15.24 2.69
N VAL A 221 -10.88 14.22 3.20
CA VAL A 221 -9.90 14.37 4.27
C VAL A 221 -8.51 14.26 3.67
N THR A 222 -7.72 15.32 3.80
CA THR A 222 -6.32 15.36 3.38
C THR A 222 -5.39 15.35 4.57
N TYR A 223 -4.38 14.49 4.52
CA TYR A 223 -3.25 14.45 5.45
C TYR A 223 -1.97 14.38 4.64
N THR A 224 -1.07 15.32 4.85
CA THR A 224 0.10 15.51 3.99
C THR A 224 1.31 14.72 4.49
N TYR A 225 2.29 14.50 3.62
CA TYR A 225 3.61 13.98 4.02
C TYR A 225 4.28 14.83 5.08
N TYR A 226 4.14 16.14 4.97
CA TYR A 226 4.69 17.08 5.95
C TYR A 226 4.09 16.87 7.34
N GLU A 227 2.77 16.73 7.44
CA GLU A 227 2.09 16.44 8.71
C GLU A 227 2.51 15.08 9.27
N GLN A 228 2.66 14.09 8.39
CA GLN A 228 3.10 12.74 8.80
C GLN A 228 4.51 12.75 9.35
N LEU A 229 5.45 13.38 8.65
CA LEU A 229 6.86 13.43 9.06
C LEU A 229 7.05 14.20 10.37
N ASN A 230 6.31 15.26 10.57
CA ASN A 230 6.31 16.01 11.84
C ASN A 230 5.75 15.22 13.02
N GLY A 231 4.97 14.17 12.76
CA GLY A 231 4.39 13.28 13.78
C GLY A 231 5.27 12.07 14.14
N TYR A 232 6.41 11.85 13.49
CA TYR A 232 7.29 10.74 13.82
C TYR A 232 8.27 11.05 14.94
N GLU A 233 8.13 10.35 16.08
CA GLU A 233 9.00 10.49 17.23
C GLU A 233 10.44 10.04 16.97
N HIS A 234 10.62 9.05 16.09
CA HIS A 234 11.90 8.39 15.88
C HIS A 234 12.58 8.72 14.55
N LEU A 235 11.99 9.58 13.74
CA LEU A 235 12.61 10.06 12.51
C LEU A 235 13.66 11.11 12.85
N LYS A 236 14.94 10.76 12.76
CA LYS A 236 16.04 11.66 13.11
C LYS A 236 16.38 12.62 11.96
N VAL A 237 16.53 12.08 10.77
CA VAL A 237 16.87 12.82 9.54
C VAL A 237 16.21 12.15 8.35
N LEU A 238 15.67 12.93 7.42
CA LEU A 238 15.23 12.47 6.11
C LEU A 238 15.89 13.39 5.07
N ASP A 239 16.79 12.82 4.28
CA ASP A 239 17.39 13.50 3.13
C ASP A 239 16.79 12.93 1.85
N ILE A 240 16.40 13.79 0.91
CA ILE A 240 15.86 13.39 -0.38
C ILE A 240 16.78 13.97 -1.46
N GLY A 241 17.51 13.06 -2.14
CA GLY A 241 18.35 13.40 -3.28
C GLY A 241 17.60 13.16 -4.59
N TYR A 242 17.82 14.05 -5.56
CA TYR A 242 17.35 13.88 -6.93
C TYR A 242 18.53 13.80 -7.88
N SER A 243 18.52 12.87 -8.82
CA SER A 243 19.56 12.74 -9.84
C SER A 243 18.92 12.64 -11.21
N PHE A 244 19.34 13.51 -12.13
CA PHE A 244 18.98 13.41 -13.54
C PHE A 244 20.05 12.63 -14.28
N TYR A 245 19.64 11.74 -15.18
CA TYR A 245 20.57 10.90 -15.92
C TYR A 245 20.13 10.72 -17.38
N THR A 246 21.09 10.33 -18.22
CA THR A 246 20.88 9.89 -19.58
C THR A 246 21.48 8.49 -19.70
N GLY A 247 20.81 7.58 -20.42
CA GLY A 247 21.22 6.17 -20.53
C GLY A 247 20.42 5.25 -19.61
N PRO A 248 20.86 4.00 -19.39
CA PRO A 248 20.21 3.06 -18.51
C PRO A 248 20.20 3.54 -17.06
N TYR A 249 19.08 3.37 -16.36
CA TYR A 249 18.97 3.76 -14.96
C TYR A 249 19.85 2.86 -14.06
N THR A 250 20.11 1.62 -14.47
CA THR A 250 20.95 0.66 -13.72
C THR A 250 22.35 1.20 -13.50
N ASP A 251 22.97 1.80 -14.52
CA ASP A 251 24.30 2.44 -14.43
C ASP A 251 24.31 3.57 -13.40
N LYS A 252 23.21 4.35 -13.37
CA LYS A 252 23.13 5.49 -12.46
C LYS A 252 22.86 5.08 -11.02
N ILE A 253 21.95 4.13 -10.80
CA ILE A 253 21.70 3.58 -9.46
C ILE A 253 22.99 2.99 -8.89
N SER A 254 23.69 2.20 -9.67
CA SER A 254 24.94 1.56 -9.27
C SER A 254 25.99 2.58 -8.82
N ALA A 255 26.08 3.72 -9.50
CA ALA A 255 26.99 4.81 -9.12
C ALA A 255 26.58 5.54 -7.82
N LEU A 256 25.33 5.40 -7.39
CA LEU A 256 24.81 6.02 -6.15
C LEU A 256 24.85 5.08 -4.95
N LEU A 257 25.00 3.77 -5.17
CA LEU A 257 25.01 2.80 -4.10
C LEU A 257 26.31 2.89 -3.29
N ASP A 258 26.17 3.07 -1.98
CA ASP A 258 27.27 2.91 -1.04
C ASP A 258 27.14 1.53 -0.36
N PRO A 259 28.04 0.59 -0.63
CA PRO A 259 27.98 -0.75 -0.05
C PRO A 259 28.15 -0.78 1.49
N LYS A 260 28.46 0.36 2.11
CA LYS A 260 28.55 0.51 3.58
C LYS A 260 27.21 0.94 4.20
N VAL A 261 26.25 1.33 3.39
CA VAL A 261 24.93 1.80 3.84
C VAL A 261 23.87 0.75 3.49
N LYS A 262 23.08 0.37 4.48
CA LYS A 262 21.94 -0.53 4.27
C LYS A 262 20.94 0.10 3.29
N THR A 263 20.70 -0.53 2.16
CA THR A 263 20.00 0.06 1.03
C THR A 263 18.85 -0.84 0.55
N ILE A 264 17.78 -0.24 0.08
CA ILE A 264 16.70 -0.91 -0.66
C ILE A 264 16.67 -0.28 -2.06
N VAL A 265 16.86 -1.13 -3.07
CA VAL A 265 16.79 -0.71 -4.48
C VAL A 265 15.44 -1.13 -5.05
N HIS A 266 14.70 -0.17 -5.59
CA HIS A 266 13.46 -0.45 -6.31
C HIS A 266 13.73 -0.57 -7.81
N ILE A 267 13.44 -1.75 -8.37
CA ILE A 267 13.50 -2.00 -9.81
C ILE A 267 12.15 -1.67 -10.43
N PRO A 268 12.08 -0.78 -11.45
CA PRO A 268 10.83 -0.40 -12.09
C PRO A 268 10.05 -1.59 -12.66
N SER A 269 8.73 -1.48 -12.75
CA SER A 269 7.90 -2.49 -13.43
C SER A 269 8.36 -2.65 -14.87
N VAL A 270 8.32 -3.87 -15.42
CA VAL A 270 8.62 -4.16 -16.83
C VAL A 270 7.75 -3.35 -17.81
N ASN A 271 6.61 -2.86 -17.36
CA ASN A 271 5.74 -1.98 -18.14
C ASN A 271 6.14 -0.50 -18.05
N SER A 272 7.05 -0.14 -17.14
CA SER A 272 7.59 1.21 -17.03
C SER A 272 8.45 1.56 -18.25
N ARG A 273 8.48 2.84 -18.60
CA ARG A 273 9.30 3.37 -19.69
C ARG A 273 10.79 3.25 -19.38
N GLU A 274 11.17 3.31 -18.12
CA GLU A 274 12.55 3.27 -17.63
C GLU A 274 13.12 1.85 -17.56
N SER A 275 12.27 0.81 -17.51
CA SER A 275 12.70 -0.59 -17.42
C SER A 275 13.33 -1.09 -18.72
N LEU A 276 14.37 -1.91 -18.60
CA LEU A 276 14.96 -2.66 -19.71
C LEU A 276 14.11 -3.87 -20.14
N LYS A 277 12.94 -4.05 -19.53
CA LYS A 277 11.95 -5.13 -19.78
C LYS A 277 12.36 -6.51 -19.28
N ASP A 278 13.45 -6.61 -18.54
CA ASP A 278 13.94 -7.83 -17.91
C ASP A 278 14.45 -7.53 -16.50
N LYS A 279 13.63 -7.79 -15.49
CA LYS A 279 13.94 -7.50 -14.09
C LYS A 279 15.13 -8.29 -13.54
N HIS A 280 15.31 -9.53 -13.99
CA HIS A 280 16.44 -10.35 -13.54
C HIS A 280 17.74 -9.77 -14.07
N ARG A 281 17.78 -9.41 -15.35
CA ARG A 281 18.93 -8.76 -15.94
C ARG A 281 19.22 -7.40 -15.29
N GLU A 282 18.19 -6.61 -15.02
CA GLU A 282 18.35 -5.32 -14.32
C GLU A 282 18.95 -5.50 -12.92
N ALA A 283 18.52 -6.54 -12.17
CA ALA A 283 19.10 -6.88 -10.87
C ALA A 283 20.55 -7.37 -10.99
N GLU A 284 20.86 -8.21 -11.98
CA GLU A 284 22.21 -8.68 -12.26
C GLU A 284 23.15 -7.53 -12.63
N ASP A 285 22.71 -6.61 -13.50
CA ASP A 285 23.48 -5.44 -13.88
C ASP A 285 23.84 -4.59 -12.65
N ILE A 286 22.88 -4.37 -11.73
CA ILE A 286 23.12 -3.63 -10.49
C ILE A 286 24.12 -4.38 -9.60
N MET A 287 23.97 -5.69 -9.42
CA MET A 287 24.85 -6.49 -8.60
C MET A 287 26.29 -6.52 -9.14
N GLN A 288 26.47 -6.61 -10.46
CA GLN A 288 27.80 -6.58 -11.09
C GLN A 288 28.53 -5.25 -10.86
N HIS A 289 27.81 -4.13 -10.75
CA HIS A 289 28.42 -2.85 -10.42
C HIS A 289 28.82 -2.71 -8.95
N LEU A 290 28.20 -3.47 -8.05
CA LEU A 290 28.55 -3.47 -6.62
C LEU A 290 29.89 -4.18 -6.37
N GLY A 291 30.26 -5.16 -7.20
CA GLY A 291 31.51 -5.89 -7.06
C GLY A 291 31.49 -7.25 -7.73
N GLU A 292 32.43 -8.11 -7.32
CA GLU A 292 32.60 -9.46 -7.84
C GLU A 292 31.70 -10.44 -7.09
N TRP A 293 30.91 -11.20 -7.82
CA TRP A 293 30.04 -12.23 -7.25
C TRP A 293 30.85 -13.42 -6.73
N GLU A 294 30.70 -13.76 -5.45
CA GLU A 294 31.41 -14.87 -4.78
C GLU A 294 30.56 -16.13 -4.61
N GLY A 295 29.26 -16.01 -4.74
CA GLY A 295 28.35 -17.13 -4.55
C GLY A 295 27.08 -16.75 -3.81
N VAL A 296 26.39 -17.77 -3.28
CA VAL A 296 25.16 -17.62 -2.50
C VAL A 296 25.38 -18.23 -1.13
N ASP A 297 25.02 -17.49 -0.09
CA ASP A 297 25.04 -17.99 1.28
C ASP A 297 24.04 -19.16 1.40
N PRO A 298 24.49 -20.37 1.76
CA PRO A 298 23.62 -21.54 1.80
C PRO A 298 22.55 -21.49 2.90
N VAL A 299 22.72 -20.64 3.90
CA VAL A 299 21.78 -20.48 5.02
C VAL A 299 20.70 -19.48 4.69
N THR A 300 21.08 -18.31 4.17
CA THR A 300 20.16 -17.20 3.92
C THR A 300 19.63 -17.17 2.49
N GLY A 301 20.38 -17.73 1.53
CA GLY A 301 20.11 -17.60 0.10
C GLY A 301 20.46 -16.22 -0.46
N PHE A 302 21.19 -15.38 0.30
CA PHE A 302 21.60 -14.06 -0.18
C PHE A 302 22.85 -14.17 -1.06
N HIS A 303 22.95 -13.32 -2.08
CA HIS A 303 24.16 -13.22 -2.89
C HIS A 303 25.29 -12.58 -2.10
N LEU A 304 26.48 -13.13 -2.24
CA LEU A 304 27.71 -12.61 -1.63
C LEU A 304 28.50 -11.90 -2.72
N ILE A 305 28.76 -10.60 -2.51
CA ILE A 305 29.46 -9.75 -3.47
C ILE A 305 30.66 -9.14 -2.79
N ARG A 306 31.85 -9.34 -3.37
CA ARG A 306 33.12 -8.73 -2.94
C ARG A 306 33.24 -7.34 -3.53
N THR A 307 33.24 -6.34 -2.69
CA THR A 307 33.41 -4.95 -3.08
C THR A 307 34.88 -4.60 -3.40
N ALA A 308 35.11 -3.51 -4.08
CA ALA A 308 36.45 -3.08 -4.48
C ALA A 308 37.42 -2.82 -3.31
N ASP A 309 36.90 -2.52 -2.13
CA ASP A 309 37.68 -2.37 -0.90
C ASP A 309 37.98 -3.72 -0.19
N GLY A 310 37.59 -4.83 -0.78
CA GLY A 310 37.83 -6.19 -0.28
C GLY A 310 36.78 -6.67 0.75
N GLY A 311 35.79 -5.85 1.09
CA GLY A 311 34.68 -6.27 1.94
C GLY A 311 33.72 -7.22 1.19
N VAL A 312 32.93 -7.97 1.95
CA VAL A 312 31.86 -8.80 1.38
C VAL A 312 30.53 -8.25 1.88
N ILE A 313 29.63 -7.95 0.94
CA ILE A 313 28.27 -7.52 1.23
C ILE A 313 27.26 -8.61 0.86
N ARG A 314 26.10 -8.58 1.51
CA ARG A 314 24.98 -9.48 1.27
C ARG A 314 23.86 -8.76 0.53
N VAL A 315 23.51 -9.31 -0.62
CA VAL A 315 22.46 -8.75 -1.48
C VAL A 315 21.30 -9.73 -1.59
N ALA A 316 20.11 -9.28 -1.27
CA ALA A 316 18.90 -10.08 -1.41
C ALA A 316 18.11 -9.65 -2.64
N ASP A 317 18.01 -10.55 -3.61
CA ASP A 317 17.16 -10.37 -4.78
C ASP A 317 15.72 -10.79 -4.45
N LEU A 318 14.77 -9.87 -4.64
CA LEU A 318 13.31 -10.06 -4.45
C LEU A 318 12.53 -9.90 -5.76
N VAL A 319 13.18 -10.08 -6.90
CA VAL A 319 12.54 -9.99 -8.23
C VAL A 319 11.45 -11.05 -8.38
N ASP A 320 11.69 -12.26 -7.85
CA ASP A 320 10.70 -13.30 -7.74
C ASP A 320 9.84 -13.07 -6.49
N ASP A 321 8.51 -13.16 -6.64
CA ASP A 321 7.58 -13.01 -5.52
C ASP A 321 7.51 -14.31 -4.67
N ASP A 322 8.63 -14.65 -4.03
CA ASP A 322 8.70 -15.74 -3.06
C ASP A 322 8.39 -15.21 -1.66
N PRO A 323 7.23 -15.59 -1.08
CA PRO A 323 6.83 -15.12 0.25
C PRO A 323 7.82 -15.50 1.36
N VAL A 324 8.44 -16.69 1.29
CA VAL A 324 9.38 -17.17 2.32
C VAL A 324 10.67 -16.35 2.26
N LYS A 325 11.19 -16.13 1.06
CA LYS A 325 12.38 -15.29 0.83
C LYS A 325 12.12 -13.85 1.28
N ARG A 326 10.97 -13.30 0.91
CA ARG A 326 10.56 -11.94 1.30
C ARG A 326 10.49 -11.77 2.82
N ASP A 327 9.85 -12.69 3.55
CA ASP A 327 9.70 -12.61 5.00
C ASP A 327 11.07 -12.71 5.70
N ARG A 328 11.99 -13.53 5.19
CA ARG A 328 13.37 -13.60 5.65
C ARG A 328 14.12 -12.27 5.44
N VAL A 329 14.02 -11.67 4.25
CA VAL A 329 14.65 -10.38 3.95
C VAL A 329 14.11 -9.28 4.85
N VAL A 330 12.79 -9.22 5.04
CA VAL A 330 12.16 -8.23 5.95
C VAL A 330 12.66 -8.42 7.38
N SER A 331 12.84 -9.65 7.84
CA SER A 331 13.41 -9.93 9.16
C SER A 331 14.86 -9.45 9.26
N ALA A 332 15.68 -9.75 8.25
CA ALA A 332 17.09 -9.31 8.19
C ALA A 332 17.22 -7.78 8.13
N LEU A 333 16.35 -7.10 7.39
CA LEU A 333 16.30 -5.62 7.35
C LEU A 333 15.97 -5.00 8.71
N LYS A 334 15.16 -5.68 9.52
CA LYS A 334 14.78 -5.23 10.87
C LYS A 334 15.79 -5.58 11.95
N SER A 335 16.77 -6.45 11.64
CA SER A 335 17.76 -6.90 12.63
C SER A 335 18.58 -5.73 13.16
N PRO A 336 18.66 -5.53 14.50
CA PRO A 336 19.48 -4.49 15.12
C PRO A 336 20.96 -4.87 15.22
N GLN A 337 21.33 -6.13 14.96
CA GLN A 337 22.66 -6.68 15.23
C GLN A 337 23.70 -6.30 14.18
N GLY A 338 23.29 -5.72 13.07
CA GLY A 338 24.19 -5.25 12.02
C GLY A 338 24.94 -6.39 11.31
N ARG A 339 26.08 -6.07 10.71
CA ARG A 339 26.86 -7.00 9.85
C ARG A 339 27.43 -8.23 10.57
N ALA A 340 27.47 -8.24 11.88
CA ALA A 340 27.87 -9.41 12.65
C ALA A 340 26.82 -10.54 12.64
N ASP A 341 25.56 -10.20 12.35
CA ASP A 341 24.50 -11.17 12.22
C ASP A 341 24.59 -11.90 10.87
N LYS A 342 24.50 -13.22 10.90
CA LYS A 342 24.54 -14.04 9.68
C LYS A 342 23.36 -13.82 8.75
N GLU A 343 22.25 -13.30 9.28
CA GLU A 343 21.05 -12.97 8.52
C GLU A 343 20.99 -11.50 8.07
N PHE A 344 22.04 -10.72 8.36
CA PHE A 344 22.09 -9.32 7.94
C PHE A 344 22.13 -9.18 6.42
N VAL A 345 21.40 -8.22 5.87
CA VAL A 345 21.40 -7.87 4.45
C VAL A 345 21.86 -6.43 4.28
N ASP A 346 22.73 -6.19 3.32
CA ASP A 346 23.27 -4.86 2.99
C ASP A 346 22.42 -4.15 1.90
N VAL A 347 22.00 -4.90 0.86
CA VAL A 347 21.26 -4.36 -0.30
C VAL A 347 20.07 -5.25 -0.65
#